data_38ceae9a401b2b71633fa471c77dc47a
#
_entry.id   38ceae9a401b2b71633fa471c77dc47a
#
_cell.length_a   1.000
_cell.length_b   1.000
_cell.length_c   1.000
_cell.angle_alpha   90.00
_cell.angle_beta   90.00
_cell.angle_gamma   90.00
#
_symmetry.space_group_name_H-M   'P 1'
#
loop_
_entity.id
_entity.type
_entity.pdbx_description
1 polymer ?
#
loop_
_entity_poly.entity_id
_entity_poly.type
_entity_poly.pdbx_seq_one_letter_code
_entity_poly.pdbx_strand_id
1 'polypeptide(L)'
;MAAKKELVYAFFTLPYACKEYKKSIEKAKAVVLAYEGTPLAQEYAAQVIFGGIAAKGKLPVSIPGLYYAGTGVFTEKTRLGYHQPEEVGANPDRLDVIESIVKEGLDEKAYPGCQVLVAKDGMIIYNKSFGYFDYESRQPVTEASVYDLASASKAAGLYWQS
;
A
#
# COMPACT_ATOMS: atom_id res chain seq x y z
N MET A 1 -25.34 9.57 17.66
CA MET A 1 -24.95 10.52 16.59
C MET A 1 -24.32 9.72 15.47
N ALA A 2 -24.87 9.74 14.25
CA ALA A 2 -24.23 9.09 13.11
C ALA A 2 -22.94 9.84 12.78
N ALA A 3 -21.81 9.14 12.70
CA ALA A 3 -20.53 9.73 12.31
C ALA A 3 -20.68 10.35 10.90
N LYS A 4 -20.32 11.62 10.76
CA LYS A 4 -20.30 12.31 9.46
C LYS A 4 -19.26 11.61 8.58
N LYS A 5 -19.69 10.93 7.53
CA LYS A 5 -18.79 10.26 6.60
C LYS A 5 -17.97 11.32 5.84
N GLU A 6 -16.66 11.20 5.88
CA GLU A 6 -15.76 11.99 5.07
C GLU A 6 -15.52 11.27 3.74
N LEU A 7 -15.61 12.00 2.64
CA LEU A 7 -15.47 11.45 1.29
C LEU A 7 -14.18 11.92 0.65
N VAL A 8 -13.49 10.99 -0.02
CA VAL A 8 -12.36 11.25 -0.90
C VAL A 8 -12.76 10.80 -2.30
N TYR A 9 -12.56 11.65 -3.29
CA TYR A 9 -12.80 11.29 -4.70
C TYR A 9 -11.47 11.05 -5.41
N ALA A 10 -11.38 9.93 -6.15
CA ALA A 10 -10.29 9.66 -7.05
C ALA A 10 -10.81 9.70 -8.50
N PHE A 11 -10.18 10.52 -9.34
CA PHE A 11 -10.51 10.66 -10.76
C PHE A 11 -9.41 10.03 -11.60
N PHE A 12 -9.80 9.05 -12.41
CA PHE A 12 -8.94 8.28 -13.32
C PHE A 12 -9.17 8.74 -14.76
N THR A 13 -9.17 10.03 -14.97
CA THR A 13 -9.46 10.66 -16.26
C THR A 13 -8.82 12.04 -16.32
N LEU A 14 -9.02 12.74 -17.44
CA LEU A 14 -8.52 14.10 -17.62
C LEU A 14 -9.10 15.06 -16.56
N PRO A 15 -8.30 16.02 -16.07
CA PRO A 15 -8.70 16.95 -14.99
C PRO A 15 -10.00 17.71 -15.29
N TYR A 16 -10.28 17.98 -16.54
CA TYR A 16 -11.48 18.74 -16.95
C TYR A 16 -12.80 18.06 -16.61
N ALA A 17 -12.81 16.72 -16.52
CA ALA A 17 -13.99 15.95 -16.12
C ALA A 17 -14.47 16.30 -14.70
N CYS A 18 -13.58 16.78 -13.83
CA CYS A 18 -13.93 17.22 -12.48
C CYS A 18 -14.99 18.33 -12.47
N LYS A 19 -15.09 19.11 -13.56
CA LYS A 19 -16.06 20.22 -13.66
C LYS A 19 -17.51 19.74 -13.51
N GLU A 20 -17.82 18.57 -14.06
CA GLU A 20 -19.16 17.97 -13.98
C GLU A 20 -19.53 17.55 -12.55
N TYR A 21 -18.53 17.28 -11.71
CA TYR A 21 -18.69 16.83 -10.34
C TYR A 21 -18.47 17.95 -9.30
N LYS A 22 -18.47 19.22 -9.70
CA LYS A 22 -18.18 20.38 -8.86
C LYS A 22 -18.88 20.33 -7.51
N LYS A 23 -20.21 20.15 -7.49
CA LYS A 23 -21.00 20.11 -6.24
C LYS A 23 -20.60 18.99 -5.28
N SER A 24 -20.09 17.88 -5.80
CA SER A 24 -19.61 16.75 -5.01
C SER A 24 -18.19 17.01 -4.48
N ILE A 25 -17.35 17.57 -5.33
CA ILE A 25 -15.95 17.93 -5.01
C ILE A 25 -15.89 18.98 -3.91
N GLU A 26 -16.77 20.00 -3.92
CA GLU A 26 -16.85 21.03 -2.89
C GLU A 26 -17.19 20.49 -1.48
N LYS A 27 -17.77 19.29 -1.43
CA LYS A 27 -18.13 18.60 -0.18
C LYS A 27 -17.10 17.51 0.20
N ALA A 28 -16.13 17.25 -0.65
CA ALA A 28 -15.12 16.24 -0.43
C ALA A 28 -14.07 16.71 0.57
N LYS A 29 -13.52 15.77 1.33
CA LYS A 29 -12.35 16.00 2.19
C LYS A 29 -11.08 16.18 1.37
N ALA A 30 -10.95 15.39 0.31
CA ALA A 30 -9.82 15.44 -0.62
C ALA A 30 -10.23 14.94 -2.01
N VAL A 31 -9.45 15.35 -3.01
CA VAL A 31 -9.56 14.91 -4.41
C VAL A 31 -8.19 14.46 -4.90
N VAL A 32 -8.13 13.27 -5.47
CA VAL A 32 -6.95 12.70 -6.11
C VAL A 32 -7.18 12.65 -7.62
N LEU A 33 -6.24 13.20 -8.40
CA LEU A 33 -6.27 13.14 -9.87
C LEU A 33 -5.18 12.18 -10.33
N ALA A 34 -5.57 11.01 -10.81
CA ALA A 34 -4.65 9.97 -11.27
C ALA A 34 -4.48 9.94 -12.80
N TYR A 35 -5.23 10.78 -13.53
CA TYR A 35 -5.15 11.04 -14.97
C TYR A 35 -5.54 9.86 -15.90
N GLU A 36 -5.32 8.62 -15.49
CA GLU A 36 -5.62 7.43 -16.31
C GLU A 36 -6.24 6.31 -15.46
N GLY A 37 -6.97 5.40 -16.10
CA GLY A 37 -7.70 4.30 -15.45
C GLY A 37 -6.96 2.97 -15.45
N THR A 38 -5.63 2.97 -15.57
CA THR A 38 -4.84 1.74 -15.55
C THR A 38 -4.86 1.09 -14.14
N PRO A 39 -4.70 -0.24 -14.03
CA PRO A 39 -4.58 -0.90 -12.73
C PRO A 39 -3.49 -0.29 -11.86
N LEU A 40 -2.34 0.06 -12.45
CA LEU A 40 -1.22 0.68 -11.75
C LEU A 40 -1.61 2.06 -11.18
N ALA A 41 -2.27 2.93 -11.97
CA ALA A 41 -2.73 4.23 -11.51
C ALA A 41 -3.73 4.11 -10.35
N GLN A 42 -4.60 3.11 -10.37
CA GLN A 42 -5.55 2.83 -9.30
C GLN A 42 -4.84 2.41 -8.01
N GLU A 43 -3.85 1.53 -8.11
CA GLU A 43 -3.03 1.09 -6.99
C GLU A 43 -2.27 2.27 -6.36
N TYR A 44 -1.59 3.09 -7.16
CA TYR A 44 -0.87 4.26 -6.66
C TYR A 44 -1.80 5.31 -6.06
N ALA A 45 -2.97 5.55 -6.64
CA ALA A 45 -3.97 6.44 -6.05
C ALA A 45 -4.44 5.95 -4.68
N ALA A 46 -4.67 4.65 -4.53
CA ALA A 46 -4.99 4.06 -3.23
C ALA A 46 -3.83 4.25 -2.23
N GLN A 47 -2.59 4.00 -2.64
CA GLN A 47 -1.44 4.21 -1.77
C GLN A 47 -1.28 5.68 -1.33
N VAL A 48 -1.55 6.65 -2.21
CA VAL A 48 -1.57 8.09 -1.85
C VAL A 48 -2.66 8.36 -0.80
N ILE A 49 -3.88 7.87 -1.01
CA ILE A 49 -5.01 8.07 -0.10
C ILE A 49 -4.70 7.50 1.30
N PHE A 50 -4.08 6.33 1.35
CA PHE A 50 -3.78 5.63 2.60
C PHE A 50 -2.38 5.92 3.16
N GLY A 51 -1.62 6.84 2.57
CA GLY A 51 -0.34 7.30 3.11
C GLY A 51 0.85 6.37 2.84
N GLY A 52 0.74 5.43 1.91
CA GLY A 52 1.85 4.59 1.44
C GLY A 52 2.82 5.35 0.54
N ILE A 53 2.33 6.36 -0.20
CA ILE A 53 3.10 7.22 -1.07
C ILE A 53 2.79 8.68 -0.76
N ALA A 54 3.82 9.54 -0.79
CA ALA A 54 3.67 10.97 -0.63
C ALA A 54 3.08 11.61 -1.89
N ALA A 55 2.06 12.45 -1.76
CA ALA A 55 1.58 13.29 -2.85
C ALA A 55 2.49 14.51 -3.01
N LYS A 56 3.09 14.66 -4.18
CA LYS A 56 3.97 15.79 -4.55
C LYS A 56 3.55 16.46 -5.87
N GLY A 57 2.51 15.97 -6.51
CA GLY A 57 2.01 16.45 -7.78
C GLY A 57 1.34 17.83 -7.67
N LYS A 58 1.47 18.62 -8.73
CA LYS A 58 0.73 19.86 -8.93
C LYS A 58 -0.10 19.75 -10.20
N LEU A 59 -1.27 20.35 -10.17
CA LEU A 59 -2.17 20.39 -11.32
C LEU A 59 -1.51 21.15 -12.48
N PRO A 60 -1.29 20.52 -13.65
CA PRO A 60 -0.60 21.17 -14.78
C PRO A 60 -1.49 22.17 -15.53
N VAL A 61 -2.81 22.10 -15.34
CA VAL A 61 -3.80 22.91 -16.03
C VAL A 61 -4.79 23.51 -15.06
N SER A 62 -5.44 24.62 -15.43
CA SER A 62 -6.55 25.17 -14.66
C SER A 62 -7.86 24.47 -15.02
N ILE A 63 -8.69 24.19 -14.02
CA ILE A 63 -10.06 23.71 -14.17
C ILE A 63 -10.97 24.88 -13.81
N PRO A 64 -11.58 25.55 -14.82
CA PRO A 64 -12.36 26.76 -14.59
C PRO A 64 -13.44 26.58 -13.53
N GLY A 65 -13.42 27.44 -12.52
CA GLY A 65 -14.39 27.44 -11.41
C GLY A 65 -14.14 26.38 -10.32
N LEU A 66 -13.00 25.66 -10.36
CA LEU A 66 -12.57 24.71 -9.32
C LEU A 66 -11.15 24.97 -8.85
N TYR A 67 -10.14 24.77 -9.71
CA TYR A 67 -8.73 24.82 -9.35
C TYR A 67 -7.90 25.54 -10.40
N TYR A 68 -6.84 26.23 -9.98
CA TYR A 68 -5.86 26.83 -10.86
C TYR A 68 -4.68 25.88 -11.13
N ALA A 69 -4.02 26.04 -12.26
CA ALA A 69 -2.74 25.40 -12.53
C ALA A 69 -1.75 25.68 -11.38
N GLY A 70 -0.97 24.68 -11.02
CA GLY A 70 -0.06 24.74 -9.86
C GLY A 70 -0.70 24.39 -8.52
N THR A 71 -2.02 24.24 -8.42
CA THR A 71 -2.70 23.76 -7.21
C THR A 71 -2.27 22.32 -6.90
N GLY A 72 -1.97 22.04 -5.64
CA GLY A 72 -1.66 20.71 -5.15
C GLY A 72 -1.44 20.73 -3.64
N VAL A 73 -1.74 19.64 -2.98
CA VAL A 73 -1.48 19.42 -1.55
C VAL A 73 -0.31 18.46 -1.44
N PHE A 74 0.74 18.87 -0.75
CA PHE A 74 1.87 18.00 -0.43
C PHE A 74 1.52 17.19 0.81
N THR A 75 1.71 15.88 0.73
CA THR A 75 1.61 14.97 1.88
C THR A 75 2.91 14.20 2.04
N GLU A 76 3.17 13.75 3.24
CA GLU A 76 4.27 12.85 3.52
C GLU A 76 3.78 11.40 3.59
N LYS A 77 4.71 10.47 3.37
CA LYS A 77 4.45 9.06 3.58
C LYS A 77 4.31 8.77 5.07
N THR A 78 3.23 8.12 5.46
CA THR A 78 2.92 7.80 6.86
C THR A 78 2.99 6.31 7.18
N ARG A 79 3.17 5.45 6.15
CA ARG A 79 3.32 3.99 6.28
C ARG A 79 4.15 3.42 5.14
N LEU A 80 4.47 2.12 5.19
CA LEU A 80 5.14 1.43 4.10
C LEU A 80 4.25 1.43 2.84
N GLY A 81 4.84 1.73 1.70
CA GLY A 81 4.22 1.60 0.39
C GLY A 81 4.55 0.25 -0.23
N TYR A 82 3.85 -0.12 -1.31
CA TYR A 82 4.13 -1.31 -2.13
C TYR A 82 4.77 -0.85 -3.44
N HIS A 83 5.89 -1.46 -3.82
CA HIS A 83 6.63 -1.13 -5.04
C HIS A 83 7.22 -2.37 -5.69
N GLN A 84 7.56 -2.25 -6.98
CA GLN A 84 8.32 -3.29 -7.65
C GLN A 84 9.77 -3.28 -7.12
N PRO A 85 10.43 -4.45 -7.01
CA PRO A 85 11.80 -4.55 -6.50
C PRO A 85 12.79 -3.64 -7.23
N GLU A 86 12.65 -3.49 -8.54
CA GLU A 86 13.54 -2.70 -9.40
C GLU A 86 13.48 -1.19 -9.06
N GLU A 87 12.33 -0.69 -8.62
CA GLU A 87 12.15 0.72 -8.28
C GLU A 87 12.98 1.16 -7.07
N VAL A 88 13.37 0.20 -6.22
CA VAL A 88 14.27 0.41 -5.08
C VAL A 88 15.66 -0.20 -5.30
N GLY A 89 15.99 -0.54 -6.56
CA GLY A 89 17.27 -1.12 -6.93
C GLY A 89 17.50 -2.52 -6.34
N ALA A 90 16.44 -3.28 -6.10
CA ALA A 90 16.54 -4.69 -5.74
C ALA A 90 16.39 -5.57 -6.98
N ASN A 91 17.09 -6.72 -6.99
CA ASN A 91 16.96 -7.68 -8.07
C ASN A 91 15.81 -8.67 -7.74
N PRO A 92 14.75 -8.76 -8.57
CA PRO A 92 13.63 -9.68 -8.33
C PRO A 92 14.06 -11.14 -8.30
N ASP A 93 15.01 -11.57 -9.15
CA ASP A 93 15.51 -12.96 -9.20
C ASP A 93 16.09 -13.42 -7.84
N ARG A 94 16.63 -12.47 -7.06
CA ARG A 94 17.12 -12.77 -5.71
C ARG A 94 16.00 -12.96 -4.70
N LEU A 95 14.85 -12.38 -4.93
CA LEU A 95 13.67 -12.58 -4.08
C LEU A 95 13.02 -13.94 -4.35
N ASP A 96 13.14 -14.46 -5.56
CA ASP A 96 12.61 -15.79 -5.90
C ASP A 96 13.30 -16.93 -5.13
N VAL A 97 14.54 -16.72 -4.69
CA VAL A 97 15.26 -17.67 -3.83
C VAL A 97 14.49 -17.90 -2.50
N ILE A 98 13.73 -16.92 -2.03
CA ILE A 98 12.92 -17.04 -0.81
C ILE A 98 11.92 -18.20 -0.94
N GLU A 99 11.30 -18.37 -2.11
CA GLU A 99 10.34 -19.45 -2.32
C GLU A 99 10.99 -20.84 -2.21
N SER A 100 12.21 -20.97 -2.71
CA SER A 100 12.97 -22.22 -2.60
C SER A 100 13.31 -22.55 -1.14
N ILE A 101 13.75 -21.55 -0.36
CA ILE A 101 14.09 -21.71 1.06
C ILE A 101 12.81 -22.07 1.86
N VAL A 102 11.73 -21.37 1.60
CA VAL A 102 10.45 -21.64 2.28
C VAL A 102 9.95 -23.04 1.95
N LYS A 103 10.03 -23.45 0.68
CA LYS A 103 9.62 -24.77 0.25
C LYS A 103 10.43 -25.88 0.94
N GLU A 104 11.74 -25.72 1.03
CA GLU A 104 12.60 -26.65 1.75
C GLU A 104 12.16 -26.81 3.21
N GLY A 105 11.93 -25.69 3.93
CA GLY A 105 11.46 -25.73 5.31
C GLY A 105 10.08 -26.36 5.49
N LEU A 106 9.16 -26.19 4.53
CA LEU A 106 7.85 -26.85 4.54
C LEU A 106 7.97 -28.36 4.28
N ASP A 107 8.80 -28.74 3.31
CA ASP A 107 9.02 -30.15 2.93
C ASP A 107 9.70 -30.92 4.07
N GLU A 108 10.64 -30.30 4.77
CA GLU A 108 11.30 -30.84 5.98
C GLU A 108 10.43 -30.77 7.25
N LYS A 109 9.22 -30.21 7.16
CA LYS A 109 8.32 -30.02 8.30
C LYS A 109 8.95 -29.20 9.44
N ALA A 110 9.84 -28.25 9.12
CA ALA A 110 10.38 -27.33 10.11
C ALA A 110 9.30 -26.37 10.65
N TYR A 111 8.33 -26.02 9.82
CA TYR A 111 7.12 -25.25 10.15
C TYR A 111 5.99 -25.60 9.18
N PRO A 112 4.72 -25.49 9.59
CA PRO A 112 3.57 -25.83 8.73
C PRO A 112 3.25 -24.73 7.71
N GLY A 113 3.61 -23.49 7.99
CA GLY A 113 3.41 -22.34 7.11
C GLY A 113 4.08 -21.10 7.66
N CYS A 114 4.22 -20.10 6.81
CA CYS A 114 4.84 -18.82 7.19
C CYS A 114 4.34 -17.69 6.28
N GLN A 115 4.65 -16.47 6.71
CA GLN A 115 4.50 -15.26 5.93
C GLN A 115 5.86 -14.55 5.85
N VAL A 116 6.26 -14.15 4.65
CA VAL A 116 7.53 -13.46 4.42
C VAL A 116 7.25 -12.10 3.83
N LEU A 117 7.76 -11.06 4.50
CA LEU A 117 7.70 -9.68 4.04
C LEU A 117 9.12 -9.12 3.95
N VAL A 118 9.46 -8.54 2.80
CA VAL A 118 10.72 -7.80 2.61
C VAL A 118 10.39 -6.35 2.29
N ALA A 119 11.00 -5.44 3.05
CA ALA A 119 10.89 -4.00 2.79
C ALA A 119 12.29 -3.40 2.64
N LYS A 120 12.44 -2.48 1.67
CA LYS A 120 13.64 -1.70 1.44
C LYS A 120 13.25 -0.23 1.23
N ASP A 121 13.98 0.68 1.87
CA ASP A 121 13.75 2.14 1.77
C ASP A 121 12.30 2.56 2.07
N GLY A 122 11.65 1.84 3.02
CA GLY A 122 10.27 2.05 3.40
C GLY A 122 9.24 1.57 2.37
N MET A 123 9.64 0.71 1.42
CA MET A 123 8.77 0.12 0.41
C MET A 123 8.75 -1.40 0.58
N ILE A 124 7.55 -1.97 0.60
CA ILE A 124 7.37 -3.42 0.57
C ILE A 124 7.59 -3.87 -0.87
N ILE A 125 8.57 -4.74 -1.07
CA ILE A 125 8.96 -5.28 -2.37
C ILE A 125 8.69 -6.78 -2.50
N TYR A 126 8.31 -7.42 -1.41
CA TYR A 126 7.93 -8.82 -1.38
C TYR A 126 6.97 -9.03 -0.19
N ASN A 127 5.84 -9.68 -0.42
CA ASN A 127 4.90 -10.07 0.62
C ASN A 127 4.15 -11.30 0.14
N LYS A 128 4.52 -12.47 0.66
CA LYS A 128 3.88 -13.75 0.30
C LYS A 128 3.63 -14.61 1.53
N SER A 129 2.57 -15.39 1.43
CA SER A 129 2.15 -16.36 2.44
C SER A 129 2.27 -17.77 1.89
N PHE A 130 2.70 -18.71 2.74
CA PHE A 130 3.00 -20.09 2.35
C PHE A 130 2.45 -21.08 3.35
N GLY A 131 2.01 -22.25 2.88
CA GLY A 131 1.59 -23.36 3.72
C GLY A 131 0.31 -23.09 4.51
N TYR A 132 0.23 -23.68 5.68
CA TYR A 132 -0.97 -23.75 6.49
C TYR A 132 -0.67 -23.41 7.96
N PHE A 133 -1.72 -23.19 8.77
CA PHE A 133 -1.54 -22.96 10.22
C PHE A 133 -1.08 -24.22 10.97
N ASP A 134 -1.38 -25.39 10.42
CA ASP A 134 -1.02 -26.70 11.00
C ASP A 134 -0.62 -27.69 9.91
N TYR A 135 -0.05 -28.82 10.30
CA TYR A 135 0.33 -29.90 9.39
C TYR A 135 -0.85 -30.70 8.83
N GLU A 136 -2.05 -30.48 9.34
CA GLU A 136 -3.27 -31.12 8.83
C GLU A 136 -3.87 -30.35 7.64
N SER A 137 -3.25 -29.22 7.27
CA SER A 137 -3.57 -28.42 6.08
C SER A 137 -5.03 -27.94 5.97
N ARG A 138 -5.65 -27.65 7.13
CA ARG A 138 -7.06 -27.24 7.19
C ARG A 138 -7.28 -25.78 6.85
N GLN A 139 -6.36 -24.92 7.27
CA GLN A 139 -6.48 -23.48 7.08
C GLN A 139 -5.19 -22.93 6.48
N PRO A 140 -5.24 -22.33 5.27
CA PRO A 140 -4.08 -21.75 4.64
C PRO A 140 -3.62 -20.49 5.36
N VAL A 141 -2.32 -20.23 5.37
CA VAL A 141 -1.76 -18.95 5.75
C VAL A 141 -2.05 -17.93 4.66
N THR A 142 -2.49 -16.74 5.06
CA THR A 142 -2.79 -15.62 4.16
C THR A 142 -2.09 -14.36 4.65
N GLU A 143 -2.08 -13.31 3.85
CA GLU A 143 -1.52 -12.00 4.26
C GLU A 143 -2.26 -11.38 5.46
N ALA A 144 -3.50 -11.79 5.71
CA ALA A 144 -4.29 -11.38 6.86
C ALA A 144 -4.09 -12.27 8.10
N SER A 145 -3.22 -13.29 8.03
CA SER A 145 -2.95 -14.17 9.16
C SER A 145 -2.26 -13.43 10.30
N VAL A 146 -2.69 -13.72 11.52
CA VAL A 146 -2.16 -13.10 12.74
C VAL A 146 -1.28 -14.10 13.46
N TYR A 147 -0.11 -13.65 13.89
CA TYR A 147 0.91 -14.43 14.59
C TYR A 147 1.13 -13.90 16.01
N ASP A 148 1.36 -14.81 16.95
CA ASP A 148 1.96 -14.44 18.22
C ASP A 148 3.46 -14.12 18.00
N LEU A 149 3.83 -12.88 18.26
CA LEU A 149 5.20 -12.41 18.05
C LEU A 149 6.18 -12.91 19.13
N ALA A 150 5.68 -13.50 20.21
CA ALA A 150 6.49 -14.04 21.29
C ALA A 150 7.64 -13.09 21.68
N SER A 151 8.89 -13.56 21.67
CA SER A 151 10.07 -12.75 22.02
C SER A 151 10.40 -11.61 21.06
N ALA A 152 9.88 -11.62 19.83
CA ALA A 152 10.05 -10.49 18.91
C ALA A 152 9.38 -9.21 19.42
N SER A 153 8.34 -9.32 20.26
CA SER A 153 7.69 -8.17 20.91
C SER A 153 8.63 -7.38 21.83
N LYS A 154 9.73 -7.99 22.34
CA LYS A 154 10.73 -7.29 23.15
C LYS A 154 11.46 -6.21 22.37
N ALA A 155 11.74 -6.44 21.08
CA ALA A 155 12.35 -5.44 20.22
C ALA A 155 11.41 -4.25 19.97
N ALA A 156 10.11 -4.50 19.78
CA ALA A 156 9.11 -3.44 19.66
C ALA A 156 8.94 -2.63 20.96
N GLY A 157 8.98 -3.29 22.14
CA GLY A 157 8.85 -2.63 23.45
C GLY A 157 9.99 -1.69 23.79
N LEU A 158 11.21 -1.94 23.30
CA LEU A 158 12.36 -1.06 23.51
C LEU A 158 12.25 0.28 22.76
N TYR A 159 11.53 0.33 21.66
CA TYR A 159 11.29 1.57 20.89
C TYR A 159 10.22 2.49 21.51
N TRP A 160 9.34 1.98 22.38
CA TRP A 160 8.32 2.80 23.04
C TRP A 160 8.84 3.55 24.30
N GLN A 161 10.04 3.28 24.77
CA GLN A 161 10.61 3.87 25.99
C GLN A 161 11.64 4.97 25.71
N SER A 162 11.87 5.31 24.44
CA SER A 162 12.73 6.41 23.99
C SER A 162 11.89 7.56 23.40
#